data_68af990fc620d3d0efe6a78ef05c7b85
#
_entry.id   68af990fc620d3d0efe6a78ef05c7b85
#
_cell.length_a   1.000
_cell.length_b   1.000
_cell.length_c   1.000
_cell.angle_alpha   90.00
_cell.angle_beta   90.00
_cell.angle_gamma   90.00
#
_symmetry.space_group_name_H-M   'P 1'
#
loop_
_entity.id
_entity.type
_entity.pdbx_description
1 polymer ?
#
loop_
_entity_poly.entity_id
_entity_poly.type
_entity_poly.pdbx_seq_one_letter_code
_entity_poly.pdbx_strand_id
1 'polypeptide(L)'
;MMNRLFFGIAAFGLFLTGCASNQNDNISRLSLIQKRDELICGVSGKIPGFSFIEGDGSYKGLDVDICKAFAAAIIGDSEKIQFRPLTAAERFLAIKTGDIDLLSRNTTLTLSRDSFGGNGLTFAPVVFHDGQGLMVKKNSGIESIQDLANKSICVGSGTTTEQNINDTFESLSLPYVPIKYQDLNQVVAGYLQGRCQAMTSDRSQLAAARSGFKNAKDHIILDDVLSKEPLAPASDGSEQKLADAMRWTVFALIAAEEQGITQSNIADKVQLAKNNP
;
A
#
# COMPACT_ATOMS: atom_id res chain seq x y z
N MET A 1 39.39 49.03 -74.28
CA MET A 1 39.31 47.66 -73.79
C MET A 1 38.72 47.74 -72.37
N MET A 2 37.50 47.38 -72.21
CA MET A 2 36.70 47.76 -71.05
C MET A 2 36.24 46.48 -70.35
N ASN A 3 36.82 46.22 -69.18
CA ASN A 3 36.43 45.09 -68.32
C ASN A 3 35.17 45.46 -67.56
N ARG A 4 34.11 44.67 -67.71
CA ARG A 4 32.87 44.73 -66.90
C ARG A 4 32.95 43.72 -65.79
N LEU A 5 33.03 44.22 -64.55
CA LEU A 5 32.84 43.42 -63.36
C LEU A 5 31.32 43.12 -63.15
N PHE A 6 30.99 41.89 -63.07
CA PHE A 6 29.67 41.46 -62.60
C PHE A 6 29.71 41.20 -61.09
N PHE A 7 28.94 41.99 -60.36
CA PHE A 7 28.67 41.73 -58.94
C PHE A 7 27.50 40.74 -58.82
N GLY A 8 27.79 39.55 -58.31
CA GLY A 8 26.78 38.59 -57.97
C GLY A 8 26.31 38.78 -56.51
N ILE A 9 25.04 39.12 -56.33
CA ILE A 9 24.41 39.20 -55.00
C ILE A 9 24.02 37.79 -54.56
N ALA A 10 24.74 37.26 -53.57
CA ALA A 10 24.35 35.98 -52.91
C ALA A 10 23.29 36.29 -51.87
N ALA A 11 22.06 35.86 -52.15
CA ALA A 11 20.97 35.90 -51.15
C ALA A 11 21.18 34.78 -50.13
N PHE A 12 21.53 35.16 -48.89
CA PHE A 12 21.67 34.24 -47.77
C PHE A 12 20.27 33.96 -47.17
N GLY A 13 19.67 32.84 -47.56
CA GLY A 13 18.39 32.39 -47.00
C GLY A 13 18.60 31.88 -45.54
N LEU A 14 18.13 32.65 -44.56
CA LEU A 14 18.01 32.20 -43.18
C LEU A 14 16.95 31.10 -43.09
N PHE A 15 17.36 29.84 -43.06
CA PHE A 15 16.51 28.74 -42.60
C PHE A 15 16.32 28.85 -41.10
N LEU A 16 15.20 29.40 -40.64
CA LEU A 16 14.69 29.25 -39.28
C LEU A 16 14.23 27.80 -39.10
N THR A 17 15.14 26.92 -38.67
CA THR A 17 14.78 25.65 -38.12
C THR A 17 14.07 25.89 -36.81
N GLY A 18 12.73 25.95 -36.85
CA GLY A 18 11.91 25.90 -35.66
C GLY A 18 12.18 24.57 -34.96
N CYS A 19 12.82 24.63 -33.80
CA CYS A 19 12.78 23.50 -32.84
C CYS A 19 11.32 23.25 -32.48
N ALA A 20 10.67 22.31 -33.18
CA ALA A 20 9.48 21.67 -32.68
C ALA A 20 9.92 20.96 -31.39
N SER A 21 9.64 21.55 -30.22
CA SER A 21 9.70 20.85 -28.96
C SER A 21 8.71 19.69 -29.08
N ASN A 22 9.21 18.49 -29.27
CA ASN A 22 8.44 17.28 -28.99
C ASN A 22 8.10 17.37 -27.50
N GLN A 23 6.99 18.02 -27.16
CA GLN A 23 6.29 17.73 -25.95
C GLN A 23 5.85 16.28 -26.07
N ASN A 24 6.69 15.35 -25.60
CA ASN A 24 6.18 14.08 -25.11
C ASN A 24 5.22 14.47 -23.99
N ASP A 25 3.95 14.64 -24.31
CA ASP A 25 2.87 14.71 -23.34
C ASP A 25 2.89 13.37 -22.62
N ASN A 26 3.71 13.28 -21.55
CA ASN A 26 3.63 12.18 -20.61
C ASN A 26 2.23 12.25 -20.00
N ILE A 27 1.32 11.47 -20.57
CA ILE A 27 -0.06 11.35 -20.08
C ILE A 27 0.05 10.92 -18.61
N SER A 28 -0.43 11.78 -17.69
CA SER A 28 -0.39 11.46 -16.25
C SER A 28 -1.17 10.20 -15.95
N ARG A 29 -0.78 9.46 -14.93
CA ARG A 29 -1.49 8.25 -14.49
C ARG A 29 -2.96 8.54 -14.22
N LEU A 30 -3.28 9.67 -13.57
CA LEU A 30 -4.65 10.09 -13.34
C LEU A 30 -5.46 10.20 -14.66
N SER A 31 -4.88 10.80 -15.70
CA SER A 31 -5.54 10.90 -17.01
C SER A 31 -5.71 9.55 -17.68
N LEU A 32 -4.77 8.61 -17.49
CA LEU A 32 -4.89 7.25 -17.99
C LEU A 32 -6.02 6.50 -17.29
N ILE A 33 -6.19 6.63 -15.98
CA ILE A 33 -7.30 6.04 -15.21
C ILE A 33 -8.62 6.57 -15.72
N GLN A 34 -8.76 7.89 -15.86
CA GLN A 34 -9.98 8.53 -16.35
C GLN A 34 -10.32 8.13 -17.78
N LYS A 35 -9.31 8.02 -18.66
CA LYS A 35 -9.51 7.57 -20.06
C LYS A 35 -9.87 6.09 -20.15
N ARG A 36 -9.29 5.24 -19.30
CA ARG A 36 -9.58 3.81 -19.20
C ARG A 36 -10.95 3.56 -18.56
N ASP A 37 -11.43 4.54 -17.79
CA ASP A 37 -12.68 4.49 -17.01
C ASP A 37 -12.66 3.35 -15.96
N GLU A 38 -11.49 3.03 -15.43
CA GLU A 38 -11.27 1.98 -14.45
C GLU A 38 -9.99 2.23 -13.63
N LEU A 39 -10.07 1.99 -12.32
CA LEU A 39 -8.94 2.01 -11.39
C LEU A 39 -8.37 0.60 -11.19
N ILE A 40 -7.07 0.42 -11.27
CA ILE A 40 -6.41 -0.84 -10.88
C ILE A 40 -5.78 -0.66 -9.50
N CYS A 41 -6.36 -1.34 -8.49
CA CYS A 41 -5.92 -1.23 -7.11
C CYS A 41 -5.21 -2.50 -6.64
N GLY A 42 -3.97 -2.34 -6.16
CA GLY A 42 -3.19 -3.41 -5.55
C GLY A 42 -3.62 -3.66 -4.10
N VAL A 43 -4.02 -4.88 -3.80
CA VAL A 43 -4.50 -5.33 -2.49
C VAL A 43 -3.84 -6.65 -2.08
N SER A 44 -4.03 -7.13 -0.86
CA SER A 44 -3.57 -8.46 -0.46
C SER A 44 -4.50 -9.58 -0.94
N GLY A 45 -5.80 -9.42 -0.77
CA GLY A 45 -6.81 -10.46 -1.01
C GLY A 45 -6.80 -11.60 0.00
N LYS A 46 -5.92 -11.56 1.02
CA LYS A 46 -5.69 -12.67 1.96
C LYS A 46 -5.74 -12.26 3.44
N ILE A 47 -6.02 -10.98 3.73
CA ILE A 47 -5.98 -10.43 5.10
C ILE A 47 -7.40 -10.03 5.50
N PRO A 48 -8.08 -10.82 6.33
CA PRO A 48 -9.40 -10.46 6.85
C PRO A 48 -9.38 -9.10 7.54
N GLY A 49 -10.42 -8.30 7.32
CA GLY A 49 -10.53 -6.92 7.83
C GLY A 49 -9.83 -5.86 6.97
N PHE A 50 -8.80 -6.19 6.21
CA PHE A 50 -8.09 -5.26 5.30
C PHE A 50 -8.45 -5.50 3.83
N SER A 51 -8.05 -6.63 3.28
CA SER A 51 -8.50 -7.08 1.96
C SER A 51 -8.59 -8.60 1.93
N PHE A 52 -9.78 -9.11 1.77
CA PHE A 52 -10.06 -10.53 1.76
C PHE A 52 -11.01 -10.88 0.62
N ILE A 53 -10.75 -12.00 -0.05
CA ILE A 53 -11.62 -12.54 -1.11
C ILE A 53 -12.63 -13.48 -0.45
N GLU A 54 -13.91 -13.12 -0.55
CA GLU A 54 -15.02 -13.95 -0.05
C GLU A 54 -15.25 -15.16 -0.96
N GLY A 55 -16.08 -16.10 -0.51
CA GLY A 55 -16.39 -17.31 -1.27
C GLY A 55 -17.10 -17.07 -2.62
N ASP A 56 -17.73 -15.90 -2.81
CA ASP A 56 -18.37 -15.47 -4.05
C ASP A 56 -17.40 -14.70 -4.99
N GLY A 57 -16.14 -14.56 -4.59
CA GLY A 57 -15.12 -13.83 -5.32
C GLY A 57 -15.10 -12.32 -5.07
N SER A 58 -16.01 -11.77 -4.26
CA SER A 58 -16.02 -10.36 -3.89
C SER A 58 -14.89 -10.01 -2.92
N TYR A 59 -14.39 -8.77 -3.01
CA TYR A 59 -13.38 -8.25 -2.10
C TYR A 59 -14.03 -7.43 -0.99
N LYS A 60 -13.54 -7.58 0.26
CA LYS A 60 -14.00 -6.83 1.43
C LYS A 60 -12.86 -6.39 2.33
N GLY A 61 -13.07 -5.28 3.04
CA GLY A 61 -12.20 -4.76 4.09
C GLY A 61 -11.70 -3.35 3.85
N LEU A 62 -11.01 -2.79 4.84
CA LEU A 62 -10.56 -1.39 4.86
C LEU A 62 -9.79 -0.98 3.61
N ASP A 63 -8.82 -1.77 3.17
CA ASP A 63 -8.03 -1.51 1.97
C ASP A 63 -8.91 -1.46 0.70
N VAL A 64 -9.93 -2.33 0.64
CA VAL A 64 -10.89 -2.41 -0.47
C VAL A 64 -11.79 -1.17 -0.50
N ASP A 65 -12.30 -0.77 0.67
CA ASP A 65 -13.19 0.39 0.79
C ASP A 65 -12.47 1.69 0.43
N ILE A 66 -11.19 1.83 0.80
CA ILE A 66 -10.33 2.95 0.37
C ILE A 66 -10.16 2.98 -1.15
N CYS A 67 -9.90 1.82 -1.79
CA CYS A 67 -9.81 1.74 -3.24
C CYS A 67 -11.12 2.15 -3.91
N LYS A 68 -12.26 1.68 -3.40
CA LYS A 68 -13.60 2.04 -3.90
C LYS A 68 -13.90 3.53 -3.73
N ALA A 69 -13.56 4.10 -2.57
CA ALA A 69 -13.71 5.52 -2.32
C ALA A 69 -12.86 6.36 -3.31
N PHE A 70 -11.64 5.90 -3.62
CA PHE A 70 -10.79 6.57 -4.57
C PHE A 70 -11.33 6.47 -6.01
N ALA A 71 -11.84 5.29 -6.44
CA ALA A 71 -12.51 5.15 -7.73
C ALA A 71 -13.72 6.08 -7.85
N ALA A 72 -14.54 6.14 -6.80
CA ALA A 72 -15.68 7.09 -6.74
C ALA A 72 -15.22 8.56 -6.86
N ALA A 73 -14.12 8.94 -6.22
CA ALA A 73 -13.61 10.30 -6.23
C ALA A 73 -13.10 10.75 -7.61
N ILE A 74 -12.42 9.87 -8.37
CA ILE A 74 -11.73 10.24 -9.62
C ILE A 74 -12.49 9.85 -10.90
N ILE A 75 -13.41 8.86 -10.82
CA ILE A 75 -14.19 8.35 -11.96
C ILE A 75 -15.69 8.64 -11.76
N GLY A 76 -16.14 8.81 -10.50
CA GLY A 76 -17.54 9.00 -10.15
C GLY A 76 -18.31 7.72 -9.87
N ASP A 77 -17.63 6.55 -9.88
CA ASP A 77 -18.25 5.25 -9.66
C ASP A 77 -17.30 4.32 -8.88
N SER A 78 -17.72 3.83 -7.72
CA SER A 78 -16.95 2.94 -6.86
C SER A 78 -16.75 1.54 -7.42
N GLU A 79 -17.57 1.13 -8.37
CA GLU A 79 -17.52 -0.21 -8.96
C GLU A 79 -16.63 -0.27 -10.22
N LYS A 80 -16.15 0.87 -10.72
CA LYS A 80 -15.17 0.94 -11.81
C LYS A 80 -13.76 0.68 -11.31
N ILE A 81 -13.54 -0.53 -10.81
CA ILE A 81 -12.30 -0.93 -10.16
C ILE A 81 -11.94 -2.38 -10.45
N GLN A 82 -10.66 -2.60 -10.75
CA GLN A 82 -10.04 -3.91 -10.80
C GLN A 82 -9.12 -4.10 -9.58
N PHE A 83 -9.38 -5.11 -8.77
CA PHE A 83 -8.48 -5.49 -7.69
C PHE A 83 -7.40 -6.44 -8.19
N ARG A 84 -6.13 -6.13 -7.84
CA ARG A 84 -4.99 -6.97 -8.15
C ARG A 84 -4.36 -7.50 -6.87
N PRO A 85 -4.52 -8.79 -6.54
CA PRO A 85 -3.85 -9.39 -5.39
C PRO A 85 -2.34 -9.44 -5.60
N LEU A 86 -1.59 -8.98 -4.59
CA LEU A 86 -0.13 -8.92 -4.62
C LEU A 86 0.47 -9.48 -3.34
N THR A 87 1.62 -10.12 -3.42
CA THR A 87 2.44 -10.44 -2.27
C THR A 87 3.11 -9.17 -1.72
N ALA A 88 3.71 -9.26 -0.52
CA ALA A 88 4.45 -8.13 0.05
C ALA A 88 5.69 -7.76 -0.79
N ALA A 89 6.33 -8.73 -1.43
CA ALA A 89 7.51 -8.51 -2.25
C ALA A 89 7.19 -7.85 -3.60
N GLU A 90 6.03 -8.16 -4.20
CA GLU A 90 5.66 -7.70 -5.55
C GLU A 90 5.10 -6.26 -5.57
N ARG A 91 4.49 -5.81 -4.47
CA ARG A 91 3.65 -4.58 -4.43
C ARG A 91 4.37 -3.32 -4.90
N PHE A 92 5.65 -3.15 -4.55
CA PHE A 92 6.40 -1.94 -4.90
C PHE A 92 6.83 -1.94 -6.37
N LEU A 93 7.16 -3.09 -6.92
CA LEU A 93 7.44 -3.19 -8.35
C LEU A 93 6.17 -2.95 -9.17
N ALA A 94 5.05 -3.55 -8.77
CA ALA A 94 3.78 -3.42 -9.47
C ALA A 94 3.31 -1.95 -9.61
N ILE A 95 3.53 -1.13 -8.58
CA ILE A 95 3.20 0.31 -8.66
C ILE A 95 4.20 1.07 -9.53
N LYS A 96 5.49 0.73 -9.48
CA LYS A 96 6.53 1.36 -10.29
C LYS A 96 6.43 1.05 -11.79
N THR A 97 6.01 -0.16 -12.14
CA THR A 97 5.80 -0.56 -13.53
C THR A 97 4.45 -0.09 -14.08
N GLY A 98 3.57 0.41 -13.22
CA GLY A 98 2.21 0.82 -13.59
C GLY A 98 1.24 -0.36 -13.79
N ASP A 99 1.58 -1.53 -13.28
CA ASP A 99 0.67 -2.68 -13.21
C ASP A 99 -0.53 -2.43 -12.30
N ILE A 100 -0.37 -1.52 -11.35
CA ILE A 100 -1.41 -0.95 -10.50
C ILE A 100 -1.30 0.57 -10.48
N ASP A 101 -2.40 1.25 -10.22
CA ASP A 101 -2.44 2.71 -10.09
C ASP A 101 -2.31 3.16 -8.65
N LEU A 102 -2.91 2.39 -7.74
CA LEU A 102 -2.97 2.65 -6.30
C LEU A 102 -2.60 1.37 -5.55
N LEU A 103 -1.84 1.51 -4.47
CA LEU A 103 -1.55 0.44 -3.53
C LEU A 103 -2.30 0.69 -2.22
N SER A 104 -3.32 -0.10 -1.91
CA SER A 104 -3.98 -0.16 -0.61
C SER A 104 -3.90 -1.60 -0.11
N ARG A 105 -2.82 -1.89 0.65
CA ARG A 105 -2.43 -3.24 1.01
C ARG A 105 -1.73 -3.25 2.36
N ASN A 106 -2.41 -2.78 3.41
CA ASN A 106 -1.85 -2.67 4.75
C ASN A 106 -0.35 -2.31 4.74
N THR A 107 -0.02 -1.25 4.01
CA THR A 107 1.37 -0.86 3.75
C THR A 107 1.82 0.20 4.74
N THR A 108 2.82 -0.15 5.54
CA THR A 108 3.42 0.77 6.52
C THR A 108 4.14 1.91 5.81
N LEU A 109 3.82 3.14 6.17
CA LEU A 109 4.55 4.32 5.78
C LEU A 109 5.91 4.33 6.49
N THR A 110 6.99 4.32 5.73
CA THR A 110 8.36 4.43 6.24
C THR A 110 9.18 5.35 5.35
N LEU A 111 10.24 5.95 5.91
CA LEU A 111 11.15 6.81 5.15
C LEU A 111 11.74 6.09 3.92
N SER A 112 12.12 4.82 4.06
CA SER A 112 12.69 4.03 2.96
C SER A 112 11.69 3.76 1.83
N ARG A 113 10.39 3.76 2.11
CA ARG A 113 9.34 3.56 1.10
C ARG A 113 8.90 4.87 0.44
N ASP A 114 8.84 5.96 1.22
CA ASP A 114 8.39 7.28 0.76
C ASP A 114 9.49 8.06 0.02
N SER A 115 10.76 7.88 0.37
CA SER A 115 11.87 8.63 -0.21
C SER A 115 12.23 8.20 -1.63
N PHE A 116 12.70 9.16 -2.45
CA PHE A 116 13.22 8.88 -3.80
C PHE A 116 14.46 7.99 -3.81
N GLY A 117 15.27 7.99 -2.74
CA GLY A 117 16.41 7.08 -2.57
C GLY A 117 16.01 5.67 -2.17
N GLY A 118 14.75 5.44 -1.84
CA GLY A 118 14.17 4.14 -1.52
C GLY A 118 13.19 3.68 -2.59
N ASN A 119 11.95 3.35 -2.19
CA ASN A 119 10.93 2.91 -3.14
C ASN A 119 10.29 4.06 -3.92
N GLY A 120 10.46 5.33 -3.50
CA GLY A 120 9.96 6.51 -4.21
C GLY A 120 8.44 6.53 -4.35
N LEU A 121 7.74 6.16 -3.29
CA LEU A 121 6.29 6.23 -3.22
C LEU A 121 5.87 7.58 -2.62
N THR A 122 4.59 7.92 -2.79
CA THR A 122 3.93 8.98 -2.01
C THR A 122 2.75 8.36 -1.28
N PHE A 123 2.70 8.57 0.03
CA PHE A 123 1.65 8.04 0.88
C PHE A 123 0.54 9.07 1.14
N ALA A 124 -0.70 8.60 1.23
CA ALA A 124 -1.80 9.34 1.82
C ALA A 124 -1.67 9.43 3.35
N PRO A 125 -2.58 10.15 4.04
CA PRO A 125 -2.67 10.08 5.50
C PRO A 125 -2.84 8.65 6.00
N VAL A 126 -2.34 8.39 7.21
CA VAL A 126 -2.46 7.09 7.86
C VAL A 126 -3.93 6.76 8.09
N VAL A 127 -4.34 5.57 7.67
CA VAL A 127 -5.72 5.07 7.79
C VAL A 127 -5.90 4.05 8.90
N PHE A 128 -4.79 3.49 9.38
CA PHE A 128 -4.79 2.54 10.49
C PHE A 128 -3.46 2.58 11.24
N HIS A 129 -3.51 2.75 12.56
CA HIS A 129 -2.32 2.66 13.43
C HIS A 129 -2.22 1.25 14.00
N ASP A 130 -1.20 0.53 13.58
CA ASP A 130 -0.90 -0.82 14.05
C ASP A 130 0.47 -0.88 14.77
N GLY A 131 0.85 -2.05 15.17
CA GLY A 131 2.15 -2.37 15.73
C GLY A 131 2.49 -3.82 15.45
N GLN A 132 3.78 -4.13 15.34
CA GLN A 132 4.23 -5.51 15.18
C GLN A 132 4.16 -6.26 16.50
N GLY A 133 3.65 -7.51 16.45
CA GLY A 133 3.56 -8.42 17.58
C GLY A 133 4.11 -9.82 17.28
N LEU A 134 4.04 -10.65 18.28
CA LEU A 134 4.44 -12.05 18.26
C LEU A 134 3.28 -12.91 18.73
N MET A 135 3.01 -14.01 18.04
CA MET A 135 2.03 -15.02 18.45
C MET A 135 2.72 -16.34 18.74
N VAL A 136 2.36 -16.95 19.87
CA VAL A 136 2.90 -18.22 20.34
C VAL A 136 1.78 -19.15 20.80
N LYS A 137 2.07 -20.44 20.96
CA LYS A 137 1.15 -21.37 21.63
C LYS A 137 1.11 -21.09 23.12
N LYS A 138 -0.07 -21.05 23.71
CA LYS A 138 -0.28 -20.74 25.15
C LYS A 138 0.55 -21.63 26.08
N ASN A 139 0.71 -22.91 25.72
CA ASN A 139 1.44 -23.88 26.53
C ASN A 139 2.91 -24.05 26.10
N SER A 140 3.47 -23.05 25.41
CA SER A 140 4.88 -23.11 24.94
C SER A 140 5.89 -22.74 26.00
N GLY A 141 5.46 -22.10 27.10
CA GLY A 141 6.35 -21.51 28.10
C GLY A 141 7.03 -20.22 27.61
N ILE A 142 6.58 -19.63 26.49
CA ILE A 142 7.05 -18.35 25.94
C ILE A 142 6.08 -17.28 26.39
N GLU A 143 6.55 -16.32 27.20
CA GLU A 143 5.75 -15.22 27.76
C GLU A 143 6.26 -13.85 27.31
N SER A 144 7.48 -13.78 26.79
CA SER A 144 8.14 -12.55 26.36
C SER A 144 9.06 -12.79 25.17
N ILE A 145 9.58 -11.71 24.57
CA ILE A 145 10.56 -11.77 23.49
C ILE A 145 11.85 -12.47 23.92
N GLN A 146 12.26 -12.37 25.20
CA GLN A 146 13.47 -12.99 25.74
C GLN A 146 13.41 -14.53 25.67
N ASP A 147 12.21 -15.10 25.84
CA ASP A 147 11.99 -16.56 25.77
C ASP A 147 12.13 -17.12 24.34
N LEU A 148 12.19 -16.23 23.35
CA LEU A 148 12.37 -16.57 21.93
C LEU A 148 13.86 -16.72 21.53
N ALA A 149 14.80 -16.54 22.44
CA ALA A 149 16.21 -16.81 22.18
C ALA A 149 16.41 -18.26 21.67
N ASN A 150 17.13 -18.38 20.55
CA ASN A 150 17.37 -19.65 19.83
C ASN A 150 16.10 -20.37 19.30
N LYS A 151 14.96 -19.69 19.24
CA LYS A 151 13.72 -20.25 18.71
C LYS A 151 13.54 -19.90 17.23
N SER A 152 12.71 -20.69 16.53
CA SER A 152 12.33 -20.38 15.16
C SER A 152 11.09 -19.50 15.13
N ILE A 153 11.13 -18.46 14.28
CA ILE A 153 10.06 -17.48 14.12
C ILE A 153 9.66 -17.40 12.65
N CYS A 154 8.40 -17.66 12.35
CA CYS A 154 7.82 -17.51 11.02
C CYS A 154 7.54 -16.03 10.72
N VAL A 155 7.97 -15.55 9.54
CA VAL A 155 7.82 -14.15 9.11
C VAL A 155 7.58 -14.05 7.61
N GLY A 156 6.84 -13.02 7.19
CA GLY A 156 6.63 -12.71 5.77
C GLY A 156 7.80 -11.95 5.17
N SER A 157 8.31 -12.38 4.01
CA SER A 157 9.40 -11.72 3.29
C SER A 157 8.96 -10.37 2.68
N GLY A 158 9.89 -9.41 2.59
CA GLY A 158 9.65 -8.09 1.98
C GLY A 158 8.76 -7.17 2.81
N THR A 159 8.69 -7.38 4.12
CA THR A 159 7.88 -6.63 5.07
C THR A 159 8.75 -5.81 6.03
N THR A 160 8.16 -4.76 6.63
CA THR A 160 8.74 -4.09 7.81
C THR A 160 8.89 -5.06 8.96
N THR A 161 7.98 -6.01 9.08
CA THR A 161 7.99 -7.06 10.11
C THR A 161 9.26 -7.90 10.06
N GLU A 162 9.75 -8.24 8.85
CA GLU A 162 11.02 -8.96 8.66
C GLU A 162 12.22 -8.12 9.10
N GLN A 163 12.23 -6.83 8.78
CA GLN A 163 13.30 -5.92 9.19
C GLN A 163 13.29 -5.70 10.70
N ASN A 164 12.14 -5.32 11.26
CA ASN A 164 12.02 -5.00 12.67
C ASN A 164 12.35 -6.18 13.59
N ILE A 165 11.98 -7.42 13.22
CA ILE A 165 12.33 -8.59 14.03
C ILE A 165 13.85 -8.82 14.05
N ASN A 166 14.53 -8.64 12.92
CA ASN A 166 15.99 -8.72 12.86
C ASN A 166 16.65 -7.65 13.74
N ASP A 167 16.26 -6.38 13.54
CA ASP A 167 16.82 -5.24 14.26
C ASP A 167 16.59 -5.37 15.77
N THR A 168 15.40 -5.80 16.19
CA THR A 168 15.03 -5.97 17.60
C THR A 168 15.86 -7.09 18.24
N PHE A 169 15.97 -8.26 17.59
CA PHE A 169 16.72 -9.39 18.14
C PHE A 169 18.23 -9.12 18.16
N GLU A 170 18.75 -8.41 17.16
CA GLU A 170 20.15 -7.96 17.15
C GLU A 170 20.42 -6.97 18.29
N SER A 171 19.57 -5.96 18.47
CA SER A 171 19.73 -4.96 19.55
C SER A 171 19.67 -5.56 20.94
N LEU A 172 18.90 -6.63 21.12
CA LEU A 172 18.81 -7.38 22.38
C LEU A 172 19.88 -8.47 22.53
N SER A 173 20.73 -8.66 21.51
CA SER A 173 21.72 -9.77 21.44
C SER A 173 21.07 -11.15 21.61
N LEU A 174 19.85 -11.32 21.08
CA LEU A 174 19.09 -12.57 21.12
C LEU A 174 19.22 -13.31 19.77
N PRO A 175 19.92 -14.45 19.69
CA PRO A 175 19.93 -15.25 18.49
C PRO A 175 18.55 -15.90 18.26
N TYR A 176 18.10 -15.96 16.99
CA TYR A 176 16.88 -16.65 16.60
C TYR A 176 17.02 -17.24 15.19
N VAL A 177 16.07 -18.07 14.77
CA VAL A 177 16.04 -18.70 13.43
C VAL A 177 14.84 -18.15 12.65
N PRO A 178 15.02 -17.23 11.68
CA PRO A 178 13.95 -16.77 10.84
C PRO A 178 13.54 -17.84 9.83
N ILE A 179 12.23 -18.13 9.75
CA ILE A 179 11.64 -18.97 8.70
C ILE A 179 10.75 -18.08 7.85
N LYS A 180 11.20 -17.78 6.62
CA LYS A 180 10.60 -16.78 5.73
C LYS A 180 9.59 -17.41 4.78
N TYR A 181 8.45 -16.72 4.60
CA TYR A 181 7.37 -17.12 3.70
C TYR A 181 6.95 -15.95 2.80
N GLN A 182 6.29 -16.25 1.69
CA GLN A 182 5.89 -15.22 0.70
C GLN A 182 4.65 -14.42 1.13
N ASP A 183 3.75 -15.02 1.92
CA ASP A 183 2.50 -14.40 2.37
C ASP A 183 2.07 -14.86 3.78
N LEU A 184 1.11 -14.13 4.36
CA LEU A 184 0.62 -14.40 5.72
C LEU A 184 0.00 -15.80 5.86
N ASN A 185 -0.71 -16.32 4.83
CA ASN A 185 -1.32 -17.64 4.93
C ASN A 185 -0.26 -18.74 5.05
N GLN A 186 0.87 -18.59 4.36
CA GLN A 186 2.00 -19.51 4.48
C GLN A 186 2.71 -19.38 5.84
N VAL A 187 2.85 -18.14 6.37
CA VAL A 187 3.36 -17.90 7.75
C VAL A 187 2.48 -18.63 8.76
N VAL A 188 1.16 -18.44 8.67
CA VAL A 188 0.17 -19.10 9.54
C VAL A 188 0.25 -20.63 9.40
N ALA A 189 0.29 -21.15 8.18
CA ALA A 189 0.38 -22.59 7.94
C ALA A 189 1.66 -23.18 8.53
N GLY A 190 2.81 -22.51 8.34
CA GLY A 190 4.09 -22.93 8.92
C GLY A 190 4.07 -22.97 10.44
N TYR A 191 3.49 -21.95 11.07
CA TYR A 191 3.32 -21.88 12.52
C TYR A 191 2.39 -22.96 13.05
N LEU A 192 1.21 -23.16 12.45
CA LEU A 192 0.25 -24.19 12.87
C LEU A 192 0.81 -25.61 12.71
N GLN A 193 1.62 -25.86 11.67
CA GLN A 193 2.33 -27.12 11.45
C GLN A 193 3.51 -27.34 12.42
N GLY A 194 3.83 -26.36 13.29
CA GLY A 194 4.91 -26.45 14.25
C GLY A 194 6.32 -26.29 13.66
N ARG A 195 6.42 -25.72 12.45
CA ARG A 195 7.73 -25.40 11.84
C ARG A 195 8.42 -24.26 12.56
N CYS A 196 7.65 -23.39 13.23
CA CYS A 196 8.11 -22.28 14.03
C CYS A 196 7.47 -22.32 15.42
N GLN A 197 8.25 -21.91 16.44
CA GLN A 197 7.72 -21.75 17.79
C GLN A 197 6.88 -20.48 17.95
N ALA A 198 7.17 -19.44 17.15
CA ALA A 198 6.40 -18.22 17.10
C ALA A 198 6.13 -17.80 15.64
N MET A 199 5.16 -16.94 15.45
CA MET A 199 5.00 -16.17 14.23
C MET A 199 4.90 -14.68 14.55
N THR A 200 5.37 -13.84 13.61
CA THR A 200 5.32 -12.38 13.75
C THR A 200 4.62 -11.75 12.56
N SER A 201 3.81 -10.74 12.83
CA SER A 201 3.11 -9.88 11.88
C SER A 201 2.57 -8.67 12.63
N ASP A 202 1.84 -7.79 11.93
CA ASP A 202 1.07 -6.73 12.58
C ASP A 202 0.05 -7.34 13.55
N ARG A 203 -0.17 -6.72 14.69
CA ARG A 203 -1.05 -7.24 15.76
C ARG A 203 -2.48 -7.46 15.27
N SER A 204 -3.00 -6.57 14.42
CA SER A 204 -4.32 -6.74 13.80
C SER A 204 -4.38 -7.99 12.92
N GLN A 205 -3.33 -8.26 12.13
CA GLN A 205 -3.24 -9.46 11.30
C GLN A 205 -3.10 -10.74 12.12
N LEU A 206 -2.33 -10.69 13.21
CA LEU A 206 -2.25 -11.81 14.17
C LEU A 206 -3.61 -12.11 14.80
N ALA A 207 -4.35 -11.06 15.20
CA ALA A 207 -5.68 -11.20 15.78
C ALA A 207 -6.68 -11.78 14.75
N ALA A 208 -6.66 -11.27 13.52
CA ALA A 208 -7.49 -11.76 12.42
C ALA A 208 -7.18 -13.24 12.09
N ALA A 209 -5.90 -13.61 11.98
CA ALA A 209 -5.50 -15.00 11.76
C ALA A 209 -5.96 -15.91 12.90
N ARG A 210 -5.72 -15.50 14.16
CA ARG A 210 -6.12 -16.27 15.34
C ARG A 210 -7.63 -16.53 15.38
N SER A 211 -8.47 -15.55 14.99
CA SER A 211 -9.91 -15.71 14.99
C SER A 211 -10.40 -16.84 14.07
N GLY A 212 -9.64 -17.15 13.03
CA GLY A 212 -9.90 -18.26 12.10
C GLY A 212 -9.35 -19.62 12.55
N PHE A 213 -8.62 -19.70 13.67
CA PHE A 213 -8.06 -20.96 14.12
C PHE A 213 -9.11 -21.85 14.80
N LYS A 214 -9.07 -23.14 14.52
CA LYS A 214 -9.96 -24.14 15.18
C LYS A 214 -9.85 -24.07 16.71
N ASN A 215 -8.64 -23.83 17.24
CA ASN A 215 -8.32 -23.74 18.65
C ASN A 215 -7.74 -22.36 19.01
N ALA A 216 -8.46 -21.29 18.69
CA ALA A 216 -8.00 -19.91 18.88
C ALA A 216 -7.50 -19.61 20.32
N LYS A 217 -8.10 -20.27 21.33
CA LYS A 217 -7.75 -20.11 22.75
C LYS A 217 -6.37 -20.69 23.13
N ASP A 218 -5.81 -21.56 22.29
CA ASP A 218 -4.50 -22.18 22.51
C ASP A 218 -3.35 -21.30 21.96
N HIS A 219 -3.67 -20.13 21.44
CA HIS A 219 -2.71 -19.18 20.88
C HIS A 219 -2.86 -17.83 21.55
N ILE A 220 -1.74 -17.23 21.92
CA ILE A 220 -1.68 -15.88 22.52
C ILE A 220 -0.82 -14.96 21.69
N ILE A 221 -1.20 -13.70 21.63
CA ILE A 221 -0.36 -12.62 21.11
C ILE A 221 0.31 -12.02 22.34
N LEU A 222 1.65 -12.02 22.33
CA LEU A 222 2.44 -11.46 23.45
C LEU A 222 2.16 -9.96 23.59
N ASP A 223 2.38 -9.43 24.77
CA ASP A 223 2.20 -7.99 25.05
C ASP A 223 3.30 -7.14 24.42
N ASP A 224 4.46 -7.74 24.12
CA ASP A 224 5.56 -7.06 23.43
C ASP A 224 5.09 -6.45 22.10
N VAL A 225 5.40 -5.16 21.92
CA VAL A 225 5.18 -4.41 20.67
C VAL A 225 6.52 -4.02 20.10
N LEU A 226 6.90 -4.61 18.97
CA LEU A 226 8.23 -4.46 18.38
C LEU A 226 8.41 -3.19 17.57
N SER A 227 7.32 -2.65 17.02
CA SER A 227 7.34 -1.44 16.19
C SER A 227 6.00 -0.73 16.17
N LYS A 228 6.00 0.49 15.61
CA LYS A 228 4.79 1.20 15.19
C LYS A 228 4.63 1.01 13.69
N GLU A 229 3.43 0.60 13.28
CA GLU A 229 3.10 0.35 11.88
C GLU A 229 1.97 1.29 11.43
N PRO A 230 2.29 2.54 11.02
CA PRO A 230 1.32 3.46 10.45
C PRO A 230 0.98 3.01 9.02
N LEU A 231 -0.20 2.44 8.82
CA LEU A 231 -0.64 1.90 7.55
C LEU A 231 -1.33 2.98 6.71
N ALA A 232 -0.94 3.10 5.45
CA ALA A 232 -1.49 4.09 4.53
C ALA A 232 -1.50 3.58 3.09
N PRO A 233 -2.46 4.03 2.25
CA PRO A 233 -2.42 3.81 0.80
C PRO A 233 -1.29 4.63 0.18
N ALA A 234 -0.77 4.15 -0.96
CA ALA A 234 0.35 4.78 -1.65
C ALA A 234 0.18 4.77 -3.17
N SER A 235 0.77 5.77 -3.82
CA SER A 235 0.92 5.87 -5.28
C SER A 235 2.39 6.00 -5.67
N ASP A 236 2.70 5.96 -6.97
CA ASP A 236 4.04 6.31 -7.45
C ASP A 236 4.34 7.79 -7.12
N GLY A 237 5.49 8.07 -6.53
CA GLY A 237 5.90 9.41 -6.11
C GLY A 237 6.13 10.39 -7.27
N SER A 238 6.28 9.91 -8.50
CA SER A 238 6.36 10.77 -9.69
C SER A 238 5.00 11.29 -10.15
N GLU A 239 3.89 10.72 -9.66
CA GLU A 239 2.51 11.02 -10.08
C GLU A 239 1.79 11.95 -9.10
N GLN A 240 2.26 13.21 -9.00
CA GLN A 240 1.78 14.19 -8.01
C GLN A 240 0.26 14.41 -8.03
N LYS A 241 -0.36 14.53 -9.21
CA LYS A 241 -1.83 14.74 -9.30
C LYS A 241 -2.60 13.55 -8.76
N LEU A 242 -2.12 12.34 -8.99
CA LEU A 242 -2.71 11.12 -8.46
C LEU A 242 -2.52 11.05 -6.93
N ALA A 243 -1.32 11.37 -6.44
CA ALA A 243 -1.01 11.42 -5.02
C ALA A 243 -1.88 12.46 -4.28
N ASP A 244 -2.10 13.64 -4.88
CA ASP A 244 -2.97 14.67 -4.33
C ASP A 244 -4.43 14.20 -4.27
N ALA A 245 -4.95 13.58 -5.34
CA ALA A 245 -6.30 13.03 -5.35
C ALA A 245 -6.48 11.95 -4.28
N MET A 246 -5.51 11.05 -4.14
CA MET A 246 -5.50 9.99 -3.11
C MET A 246 -5.51 10.60 -1.70
N ARG A 247 -4.63 11.57 -1.43
CA ARG A 247 -4.53 12.24 -0.14
C ARG A 247 -5.85 12.93 0.25
N TRP A 248 -6.45 13.68 -0.67
CA TRP A 248 -7.70 14.37 -0.41
C TRP A 248 -8.90 13.43 -0.28
N THR A 249 -8.89 12.29 -0.95
CA THR A 249 -9.89 11.23 -0.72
C THR A 249 -9.83 10.71 0.72
N VAL A 250 -8.62 10.41 1.23
CA VAL A 250 -8.46 9.96 2.62
C VAL A 250 -8.86 11.06 3.62
N PHE A 251 -8.47 12.32 3.39
CA PHE A 251 -8.91 13.43 4.24
C PHE A 251 -10.44 13.60 4.24
N ALA A 252 -11.09 13.41 3.09
CA ALA A 252 -12.54 13.46 3.02
C ALA A 252 -13.22 12.34 3.82
N LEU A 253 -12.64 11.13 3.79
CA LEU A 253 -13.13 10.00 4.61
C LEU A 253 -12.97 10.29 6.10
N ILE A 254 -11.80 10.81 6.52
CA ILE A 254 -11.55 11.19 7.92
C ILE A 254 -12.55 12.30 8.36
N ALA A 255 -12.72 13.34 7.56
CA ALA A 255 -13.68 14.41 7.86
C ALA A 255 -15.12 13.89 7.92
N ALA A 256 -15.48 12.93 7.07
CA ALA A 256 -16.81 12.30 7.12
C ALA A 256 -17.03 11.54 8.43
N GLU A 257 -16.00 10.77 8.88
CA GLU A 257 -16.04 10.07 10.18
C GLU A 257 -16.18 11.05 11.34
N GLU A 258 -15.39 12.12 11.39
CA GLU A 258 -15.45 13.16 12.41
C GLU A 258 -16.82 13.86 12.48
N GLN A 259 -17.50 14.01 11.33
CA GLN A 259 -18.85 14.62 11.23
C GLN A 259 -19.98 13.60 11.42
N GLY A 260 -19.66 12.33 11.71
CA GLY A 260 -20.64 11.26 11.86
C GLY A 260 -21.42 11.01 10.56
N ILE A 261 -20.78 11.20 9.40
CA ILE A 261 -21.36 10.86 8.09
C ILE A 261 -21.15 9.37 7.84
N THR A 262 -22.23 8.67 7.57
CA THR A 262 -22.26 7.22 7.34
C THR A 262 -23.01 6.91 6.05
N GLN A 263 -22.87 5.67 5.55
CA GLN A 263 -23.64 5.21 4.39
C GLN A 263 -25.16 5.37 4.59
N SER A 264 -25.65 5.24 5.82
CA SER A 264 -27.09 5.35 6.14
C SER A 264 -27.63 6.78 6.18
N ASN A 265 -26.79 7.80 6.39
CA ASN A 265 -27.22 9.19 6.56
C ASN A 265 -26.65 10.17 5.51
N ILE A 266 -25.76 9.72 4.62
CA ILE A 266 -25.09 10.60 3.65
C ILE A 266 -26.09 11.32 2.73
N ALA A 267 -27.17 10.66 2.32
CA ALA A 267 -28.19 11.28 1.45
C ALA A 267 -28.85 12.49 2.12
N ASP A 268 -29.22 12.37 3.39
CA ASP A 268 -29.82 13.46 4.17
C ASP A 268 -28.80 14.58 4.41
N LYS A 269 -27.55 14.25 4.72
CA LYS A 269 -26.46 15.22 4.90
C LYS A 269 -26.19 16.02 3.64
N VAL A 270 -26.16 15.38 2.47
CA VAL A 270 -26.00 16.06 1.17
C VAL A 270 -27.17 16.99 0.89
N GLN A 271 -28.41 16.58 1.20
CA GLN A 271 -29.58 17.46 1.02
C GLN A 271 -29.56 18.69 1.95
N LEU A 272 -29.13 18.49 3.21
CA LEU A 272 -28.93 19.60 4.15
C LEU A 272 -27.87 20.59 3.68
N ALA A 273 -26.72 20.08 3.17
CA ALA A 273 -25.66 20.94 2.66
C ALA A 273 -26.06 21.76 1.42
N LYS A 274 -26.92 21.22 0.56
CA LYS A 274 -27.50 22.00 -0.59
C LYS A 274 -28.38 23.18 -0.15
N ASN A 275 -29.01 23.06 1.00
CA ASN A 275 -29.88 24.09 1.53
C ASN A 275 -29.13 25.11 2.42
N ASN A 276 -27.90 24.78 2.85
CA ASN A 276 -27.01 25.62 3.67
C ASN A 276 -25.58 25.52 3.10
N PRO A 277 -25.28 26.20 1.98
CA PRO A 277 -23.96 26.17 1.35
C PRO A 277 -22.86 26.86 2.19
#